data_12b698bbee98395a95a0f9e1e2bdc448
#
_entry.id   12b698bbee98395a95a0f9e1e2bdc448
#
_cell.length_a   1.000
_cell.length_b   1.000
_cell.length_c   1.000
_cell.angle_alpha   90.00
_cell.angle_beta   90.00
_cell.angle_gamma   90.00
#
_symmetry.space_group_name_H-M   'P 1'
#
loop_
_entity.id
_entity.type
_entity.pdbx_description
1 polymer ?
#
loop_
_entity_poly.entity_id
_entity_poly.type
_entity_poly.pdbx_seq_one_letter_code
_entity_poly.pdbx_strand_id
1 'polypeptide(L)'
;MNAQFLNPPAGWLLRRGGLRAALASLLLAASSSLAGQGPELPPLTTVSGNPRLPGKFVWADLVTDDVKSAREFYSRMFGWTFLMAGDYTIAANDERPLCGLIQVAKPADRPQATPRWIGYISVANVSRAQSAITKAGGRVLAAPRNMPKRGEQALFADAEGAVFGVVKSSAGDPEDFMADPGDWIWIQLLSRDGKKAGEFYRAVGGYDVIENAETNRLSDFVLSSKGFARATIRTIPAGNTQTRPSWLPFVRVKNASESAAQAKQLGGKVLIEPSATLFDGKVAIVADPTGAAIGIMEWPEGILKGSR
;
A
#
# COMPACT_ATOMS: atom_id res chain seq x y z
N MET A 1 -4.94 5.59 32.82
CA MET A 1 -4.48 4.24 32.39
C MET A 1 -3.44 4.43 31.31
N ASN A 2 -2.21 3.98 31.55
CA ASN A 2 -1.01 4.37 30.81
C ASN A 2 -0.99 3.86 29.38
N ALA A 3 -0.82 4.80 28.45
CA ALA A 3 -0.54 4.53 27.03
C ALA A 3 0.91 4.06 26.87
N GLN A 4 1.18 2.77 27.09
CA GLN A 4 2.40 2.11 26.63
C GLN A 4 2.17 1.49 25.27
N PHE A 5 2.16 2.30 24.22
CA PHE A 5 2.07 1.81 22.85
C PHE A 5 3.17 2.40 22.00
N LEU A 6 4.00 1.50 21.46
CA LEU A 6 4.91 1.68 20.34
C LEU A 6 6.19 2.48 20.63
N ASN A 7 7.13 1.85 21.35
CA ASN A 7 8.54 2.19 21.23
C ASN A 7 9.29 1.05 20.53
N PRO A 8 9.54 1.14 19.23
CA PRO A 8 10.57 0.33 18.59
C PRO A 8 11.96 0.83 19.04
N PRO A 9 13.01 -0.02 19.00
CA PRO A 9 14.33 0.31 19.51
C PRO A 9 14.96 1.52 18.80
N ALA A 10 15.69 2.33 19.58
CA ALA A 10 16.36 3.53 19.13
C ALA A 10 17.32 3.29 17.95
N GLY A 11 17.15 4.06 16.87
CA GLY A 11 18.09 4.02 15.74
C GLY A 11 17.66 4.76 14.46
N TRP A 12 16.53 5.46 14.44
CA TRP A 12 15.98 5.97 13.18
C TRP A 12 15.92 7.50 13.09
N LEU A 13 17.06 8.15 13.14
CA LEU A 13 17.17 9.57 12.80
C LEU A 13 17.50 9.75 11.32
N LEU A 14 16.57 10.28 10.54
CA LEU A 14 16.80 10.61 9.13
C LEU A 14 16.62 12.11 8.85
N ARG A 15 17.70 12.68 8.30
CA ARG A 15 17.77 14.07 7.81
C ARG A 15 16.85 14.30 6.60
N ARG A 16 16.26 15.49 6.54
CA ARG A 16 15.46 16.01 5.42
C ARG A 16 16.31 16.14 4.16
N GLY A 17 15.85 15.62 3.03
CA GLY A 17 16.41 16.05 1.75
C GLY A 17 16.54 15.04 0.61
N GLY A 18 16.10 13.79 0.74
CA GLY A 18 16.50 12.76 -0.20
C GLY A 18 15.45 11.97 -0.95
N LEU A 19 14.19 12.29 -0.85
CA LEU A 19 13.13 11.50 -1.49
C LEU A 19 13.06 11.68 -3.03
N ARG A 20 13.66 12.76 -3.54
CA ARG A 20 13.55 13.13 -4.97
C ARG A 20 14.30 12.22 -5.95
N ALA A 21 15.44 11.63 -5.55
CA ALA A 21 16.27 10.87 -6.49
C ALA A 21 15.88 9.39 -6.61
N ALA A 22 15.48 8.72 -5.53
CA ALA A 22 15.21 7.28 -5.55
C ALA A 22 13.86 6.91 -6.20
N LEU A 23 12.84 7.77 -6.04
CA LEU A 23 11.51 7.53 -6.64
C LEU A 23 11.45 8.01 -8.11
N ALA A 24 12.22 9.04 -8.48
CA ALA A 24 12.41 9.39 -9.89
C ALA A 24 13.14 8.26 -10.65
N SER A 25 14.07 7.56 -10.01
CA SER A 25 14.73 6.38 -10.58
C SER A 25 13.79 5.21 -10.81
N LEU A 26 12.69 5.11 -10.07
CA LEU A 26 11.69 4.03 -10.23
C LEU A 26 10.96 4.07 -11.58
N LEU A 27 10.75 5.25 -12.14
CA LEU A 27 10.24 5.42 -13.51
C LEU A 27 11.39 5.73 -14.50
N LEU A 28 12.57 6.09 -14.02
CA LEU A 28 13.78 6.38 -14.84
C LEU A 28 14.68 5.16 -15.06
N ALA A 29 14.65 4.12 -14.24
CA ALA A 29 15.34 2.85 -14.55
C ALA A 29 14.82 2.18 -15.84
N ALA A 30 13.67 2.64 -16.32
CA ALA A 30 13.13 2.32 -17.63
C ALA A 30 13.67 3.19 -18.78
N SER A 31 14.61 4.10 -18.53
CA SER A 31 15.07 5.10 -19.53
C SER A 31 16.40 4.79 -20.20
N SER A 32 17.05 3.67 -19.92
CA SER A 32 18.34 3.30 -20.56
C SER A 32 18.23 2.22 -21.63
N SER A 33 17.05 2.04 -22.24
CA SER A 33 16.93 1.27 -23.46
C SER A 33 16.65 2.20 -24.63
N LEU A 34 17.47 2.12 -25.65
CA LEU A 34 17.30 2.80 -26.93
C LEU A 34 15.84 2.75 -27.39
N ALA A 35 15.29 3.94 -27.70
CA ALA A 35 13.97 4.14 -28.31
C ALA A 35 12.74 3.75 -27.46
N GLY A 36 12.32 4.60 -26.54
CA GLY A 36 10.90 5.01 -26.46
C GLY A 36 9.90 4.17 -25.71
N GLN A 37 10.15 2.93 -25.33
CA GLN A 37 9.16 2.13 -24.61
C GLN A 37 9.65 1.79 -23.20
N GLY A 38 8.92 2.28 -22.17
CA GLY A 38 9.13 1.86 -20.79
C GLY A 38 8.80 0.38 -20.59
N PRO A 39 9.06 -0.18 -19.39
CA PRO A 39 8.76 -1.58 -19.13
C PRO A 39 7.31 -1.87 -19.42
N GLU A 40 7.05 -3.00 -20.10
CA GLU A 40 5.71 -3.43 -20.44
C GLU A 40 5.04 -4.03 -19.19
N LEU A 41 4.38 -3.17 -18.40
CA LEU A 41 3.63 -3.64 -17.25
C LEU A 41 2.34 -4.34 -17.67
N PRO A 42 1.97 -5.46 -17.01
CA PRO A 42 0.72 -6.16 -17.33
C PRO A 42 -0.50 -5.29 -16.99
N PRO A 43 -1.67 -5.56 -17.60
CA PRO A 43 -2.91 -4.93 -17.17
C PRO A 43 -3.21 -5.24 -15.70
N LEU A 44 -4.05 -4.43 -15.07
CA LEU A 44 -4.45 -4.65 -13.66
C LEU A 44 -5.42 -5.83 -13.49
N THR A 45 -6.08 -6.22 -14.55
CA THR A 45 -7.01 -7.35 -14.60
C THR A 45 -6.84 -8.09 -15.92
N THR A 46 -7.04 -9.39 -15.90
CA THR A 46 -7.05 -10.24 -17.11
C THR A 46 -8.34 -10.08 -17.92
N VAL A 47 -9.41 -9.59 -17.31
CA VAL A 47 -10.70 -9.33 -17.94
C VAL A 47 -10.69 -7.91 -18.52
N SER A 48 -10.84 -7.80 -19.83
CA SER A 48 -10.97 -6.50 -20.50
C SER A 48 -12.39 -5.97 -20.41
N GLY A 49 -12.52 -4.64 -20.24
CA GLY A 49 -13.83 -3.99 -20.23
C GLY A 49 -14.47 -3.87 -18.85
N ASN A 50 -13.80 -4.25 -17.78
CA ASN A 50 -14.27 -3.99 -16.43
C ASN A 50 -14.51 -2.49 -16.20
N PRO A 51 -15.53 -2.12 -15.39
CA PRO A 51 -15.75 -0.74 -15.02
C PRO A 51 -14.55 -0.18 -14.27
N ARG A 52 -14.30 1.12 -14.41
CA ARG A 52 -13.36 1.83 -13.53
C ARG A 52 -14.08 2.22 -12.25
N LEU A 53 -13.41 2.01 -11.13
CA LEU A 53 -13.91 2.24 -9.78
C LEU A 53 -13.09 3.35 -9.10
N PRO A 54 -13.23 4.64 -9.49
CA PRO A 54 -12.46 5.73 -8.91
C PRO A 54 -12.57 5.76 -7.39
N GLY A 55 -11.41 5.89 -6.72
CA GLY A 55 -11.27 5.78 -5.28
C GLY A 55 -10.92 4.38 -4.78
N LYS A 56 -11.03 3.33 -5.59
CA LYS A 56 -10.56 2.00 -5.21
C LYS A 56 -9.04 1.92 -5.28
N PHE A 57 -8.40 1.29 -4.29
CA PHE A 57 -7.02 0.83 -4.43
C PHE A 57 -7.02 -0.43 -5.29
N VAL A 58 -6.36 -0.37 -6.44
CA VAL A 58 -6.45 -1.40 -7.49
C VAL A 58 -5.15 -2.16 -7.71
N TRP A 59 -4.06 -1.70 -7.10
CA TRP A 59 -2.75 -2.31 -7.20
C TRP A 59 -1.86 -1.86 -6.05
N ALA A 60 -0.79 -2.62 -5.80
CA ALA A 60 0.30 -2.21 -4.93
C ALA A 60 1.64 -2.64 -5.53
N ASP A 61 2.70 -1.84 -5.33
CA ASP A 61 4.07 -2.22 -5.65
C ASP A 61 4.92 -2.22 -4.38
N LEU A 62 5.63 -3.32 -4.14
CA LEU A 62 6.72 -3.36 -3.19
C LEU A 62 7.98 -2.82 -3.85
N VAL A 63 8.53 -1.76 -3.28
CA VAL A 63 9.83 -1.22 -3.67
C VAL A 63 10.85 -1.67 -2.64
N THR A 64 11.83 -2.47 -3.05
CA THR A 64 12.84 -3.06 -2.16
C THR A 64 14.20 -3.18 -2.84
N ASP A 65 15.26 -3.24 -2.06
CA ASP A 65 16.62 -3.51 -2.51
C ASP A 65 16.95 -5.01 -2.56
N ASP A 66 16.02 -5.89 -2.12
CA ASP A 66 16.17 -7.35 -2.18
C ASP A 66 14.84 -8.04 -2.52
N VAL A 67 14.49 -8.03 -3.80
CA VAL A 67 13.29 -8.70 -4.33
C VAL A 67 13.36 -10.22 -4.10
N LYS A 68 14.56 -10.82 -4.08
CA LYS A 68 14.70 -12.26 -3.86
C LYS A 68 14.21 -12.66 -2.46
N SER A 69 14.72 -12.02 -1.42
CA SER A 69 14.29 -12.28 -0.04
C SER A 69 12.82 -11.96 0.18
N ALA A 70 12.30 -10.89 -0.43
CA ALA A 70 10.88 -10.56 -0.37
C ALA A 70 10.01 -11.67 -1.01
N ARG A 71 10.38 -12.19 -2.18
CA ARG A 71 9.67 -13.31 -2.84
C ARG A 71 9.65 -14.56 -1.98
N GLU A 72 10.78 -14.96 -1.43
CA GLU A 72 10.89 -16.13 -0.54
C GLU A 72 9.99 -15.97 0.68
N PHE A 73 9.98 -14.79 1.29
CA PHE A 73 9.14 -14.47 2.43
C PHE A 73 7.65 -14.54 2.09
N TYR A 74 7.18 -13.80 1.08
CA TYR A 74 5.75 -13.74 0.74
C TYR A 74 5.22 -15.06 0.15
N SER A 75 6.05 -15.82 -0.55
CA SER A 75 5.67 -17.17 -0.98
C SER A 75 5.37 -18.07 0.20
N ARG A 76 6.22 -18.07 1.23
CA ARG A 76 6.04 -18.90 2.43
C ARG A 76 4.98 -18.37 3.38
N MET A 77 4.79 -17.04 3.45
CA MET A 77 3.79 -16.39 4.31
C MET A 77 2.37 -16.57 3.78
N PHE A 78 2.18 -16.36 2.47
CA PHE A 78 0.85 -16.20 1.89
C PHE A 78 0.58 -17.18 0.74
N GLY A 79 1.55 -18.00 0.35
CA GLY A 79 1.41 -18.90 -0.79
C GLY A 79 1.56 -18.20 -2.15
N TRP A 80 1.99 -16.93 -2.19
CA TRP A 80 2.09 -16.20 -3.44
C TRP A 80 3.06 -16.86 -4.42
N THR A 81 2.65 -16.88 -5.68
CA THR A 81 3.48 -17.27 -6.83
C THR A 81 4.01 -16.02 -7.53
N PHE A 82 5.09 -16.16 -8.29
CA PHE A 82 5.77 -15.02 -8.89
C PHE A 82 6.10 -15.27 -10.36
N LEU A 83 5.81 -14.26 -11.19
CA LEU A 83 6.16 -14.21 -12.61
C LEU A 83 7.08 -13.03 -12.88
N MET A 84 8.20 -13.27 -13.55
CA MET A 84 9.13 -12.23 -13.97
C MET A 84 8.65 -11.60 -15.29
N ALA A 85 8.56 -10.28 -15.33
CA ALA A 85 8.25 -9.48 -16.51
C ALA A 85 9.38 -8.43 -16.71
N GLY A 86 10.51 -8.87 -17.24
CA GLY A 86 11.75 -8.08 -17.25
C GLY A 86 12.24 -7.78 -15.83
N ASP A 87 12.47 -6.51 -15.52
CA ASP A 87 12.91 -6.05 -14.20
C ASP A 87 11.72 -5.91 -13.18
N TYR A 88 10.53 -6.27 -13.59
CA TYR A 88 9.32 -6.21 -12.77
C TYR A 88 8.87 -7.63 -12.41
N THR A 89 8.60 -7.88 -11.15
CA THR A 89 8.07 -9.16 -10.69
C THR A 89 6.62 -9.01 -10.31
N ILE A 90 5.76 -9.87 -10.83
CA ILE A 90 4.33 -9.90 -10.52
C ILE A 90 4.08 -11.00 -9.50
N ALA A 91 3.42 -10.68 -8.40
CA ALA A 91 2.92 -11.64 -7.44
C ALA A 91 1.44 -11.97 -7.74
N ALA A 92 1.07 -13.23 -7.56
CA ALA A 92 -0.30 -13.70 -7.73
C ALA A 92 -0.69 -14.64 -6.58
N ASN A 93 -1.97 -14.66 -6.24
CA ASN A 93 -2.62 -15.65 -5.39
C ASN A 93 -3.62 -16.43 -6.26
N ASP A 94 -3.47 -17.75 -6.32
CA ASP A 94 -4.30 -18.62 -7.19
C ASP A 94 -4.47 -18.06 -8.61
N GLU A 95 -3.35 -17.77 -9.29
CA GLU A 95 -3.26 -17.21 -10.64
C GLU A 95 -3.81 -15.78 -10.80
N ARG A 96 -4.40 -15.19 -9.76
CA ARG A 96 -4.90 -13.80 -9.76
C ARG A 96 -3.76 -12.84 -9.45
N PRO A 97 -3.37 -11.94 -10.39
CA PRO A 97 -2.35 -10.95 -10.12
C PRO A 97 -2.77 -10.01 -8.97
N LEU A 98 -1.86 -9.79 -8.03
CA LEU A 98 -2.12 -8.99 -6.83
C LEU A 98 -1.31 -7.71 -6.78
N CYS A 99 -0.01 -7.81 -7.04
CA CYS A 99 0.92 -6.72 -6.83
C CYS A 99 2.20 -6.90 -7.64
N GLY A 100 3.02 -5.85 -7.67
CA GLY A 100 4.34 -5.87 -8.23
C GLY A 100 5.45 -5.81 -7.18
N LEU A 101 6.62 -6.29 -7.54
CA LEU A 101 7.85 -6.09 -6.78
C LEU A 101 8.88 -5.44 -7.69
N ILE A 102 9.51 -4.38 -7.21
CA ILE A 102 10.45 -3.57 -7.96
C ILE A 102 11.79 -3.58 -7.23
N GLN A 103 12.81 -4.09 -7.92
CA GLN A 103 14.19 -4.03 -7.45
C GLN A 103 14.72 -2.61 -7.59
N VAL A 104 15.21 -2.03 -6.50
CA VAL A 104 15.93 -0.75 -6.54
C VAL A 104 17.34 -0.94 -6.05
N ALA A 105 18.28 -0.16 -6.60
CA ALA A 105 19.61 -0.13 -6.05
C ALA A 105 19.59 0.46 -4.64
N LYS A 106 20.38 -0.13 -3.74
CA LYS A 106 20.61 0.46 -2.41
C LYS A 106 21.46 1.72 -2.60
N PRO A 107 20.91 2.92 -2.32
CA PRO A 107 21.69 4.13 -2.51
C PRO A 107 22.91 4.12 -1.58
N ALA A 108 24.10 4.34 -2.13
CA ALA A 108 25.35 4.36 -1.35
C ALA A 108 25.36 5.46 -0.27
N ASP A 109 24.69 6.58 -0.56
CA ASP A 109 24.53 7.73 0.33
C ASP A 109 23.37 7.59 1.32
N ARG A 110 22.56 6.54 1.18
CA ARG A 110 21.36 6.27 1.98
C ARG A 110 21.14 4.79 2.20
N PRO A 111 21.99 4.14 3.00
CA PRO A 111 21.88 2.71 3.27
C PRO A 111 20.54 2.30 3.94
N GLN A 112 19.70 3.27 4.27
CA GLN A 112 18.39 3.10 4.92
C GLN A 112 17.23 3.62 4.06
N ALA A 113 17.32 3.57 2.73
CA ALA A 113 16.13 3.72 1.89
C ALA A 113 15.18 2.56 2.25
N THR A 114 14.22 2.83 3.11
CA THR A 114 13.35 1.83 3.69
C THR A 114 12.47 1.23 2.60
N PRO A 115 12.50 -0.09 2.39
CA PRO A 115 11.55 -0.79 1.55
C PRO A 115 10.12 -0.45 1.96
N ARG A 116 9.22 -0.36 0.98
CA ARG A 116 7.84 0.06 1.24
C ARG A 116 6.87 -0.44 0.19
N TRP A 117 5.64 -0.56 0.60
CA TRP A 117 4.51 -0.71 -0.29
C TRP A 117 4.00 0.64 -0.80
N ILE A 118 3.62 0.70 -2.07
CA ILE A 118 3.00 1.86 -2.72
C ILE A 118 1.67 1.40 -3.30
N GLY A 119 0.57 1.84 -2.71
CA GLY A 119 -0.78 1.56 -3.20
C GLY A 119 -1.15 2.51 -4.34
N TYR A 120 -1.91 2.01 -5.33
CA TYR A 120 -2.40 2.79 -6.46
C TYR A 120 -3.91 2.96 -6.40
N ILE A 121 -4.35 4.21 -6.41
CA ILE A 121 -5.77 4.60 -6.42
C ILE A 121 -6.23 4.70 -7.88
N SER A 122 -7.35 4.05 -8.20
CA SER A 122 -8.03 4.25 -9.48
C SER A 122 -8.58 5.67 -9.58
N VAL A 123 -8.34 6.31 -10.72
CA VAL A 123 -8.85 7.65 -11.02
C VAL A 123 -9.43 7.71 -12.44
N ALA A 124 -10.41 8.56 -12.64
CA ALA A 124 -11.01 8.78 -13.96
C ALA A 124 -10.06 9.52 -14.92
N ASN A 125 -9.17 10.37 -14.37
CA ASN A 125 -8.23 11.18 -15.16
C ASN A 125 -7.01 11.53 -14.30
N VAL A 126 -5.82 11.12 -14.74
CA VAL A 126 -4.56 11.27 -14.00
C VAL A 126 -4.14 12.75 -13.90
N SER A 127 -4.27 13.52 -14.97
CA SER A 127 -3.92 14.95 -14.98
C SER A 127 -4.81 15.78 -14.05
N ARG A 128 -6.12 15.45 -13.99
CA ARG A 128 -7.04 16.09 -13.04
C ARG A 128 -6.69 15.73 -11.60
N ALA A 129 -6.38 14.44 -11.35
CA ALA A 129 -5.93 13.99 -10.04
C ALA A 129 -4.64 14.70 -9.62
N GLN A 130 -3.64 14.83 -10.51
CA GLN A 130 -2.41 15.59 -10.24
C GLN A 130 -2.72 17.05 -9.84
N SER A 131 -3.60 17.72 -10.57
CA SER A 131 -3.97 19.10 -10.25
C SER A 131 -4.63 19.21 -8.88
N ALA A 132 -5.51 18.28 -8.51
CA ALA A 132 -6.14 18.24 -7.19
C ALA A 132 -5.11 17.96 -6.08
N ILE A 133 -4.21 17.00 -6.31
CA ILE A 133 -3.13 16.63 -5.36
C ILE A 133 -2.23 17.83 -5.09
N THR A 134 -1.76 18.52 -6.14
CA THR A 134 -0.85 19.66 -5.97
C THR A 134 -1.55 20.84 -5.30
N LYS A 135 -2.81 21.09 -5.64
CA LYS A 135 -3.64 22.11 -4.98
C LYS A 135 -3.87 21.84 -3.50
N ALA A 136 -4.00 20.56 -3.13
CA ALA A 136 -4.16 20.13 -1.74
C ALA A 136 -2.84 20.05 -0.95
N GLY A 137 -1.71 20.48 -1.52
CA GLY A 137 -0.39 20.50 -0.85
C GLY A 137 0.44 19.23 -1.05
N GLY A 138 0.00 18.29 -1.87
CA GLY A 138 0.78 17.13 -2.26
C GLY A 138 1.87 17.46 -3.29
N ARG A 139 2.74 16.50 -3.54
CA ARG A 139 3.89 16.67 -4.44
C ARG A 139 3.94 15.57 -5.49
N VAL A 140 4.31 15.94 -6.72
CA VAL A 140 4.60 14.99 -7.80
C VAL A 140 5.97 14.35 -7.52
N LEU A 141 6.02 13.02 -7.46
CA LEU A 141 7.24 12.23 -7.36
C LEU A 141 7.63 11.67 -8.72
N ALA A 142 6.65 11.19 -9.50
CA ALA A 142 6.82 10.83 -10.89
C ALA A 142 5.63 11.34 -11.69
N ALA A 143 5.93 12.06 -12.77
CA ALA A 143 4.93 12.66 -13.65
C ALA A 143 4.06 11.59 -14.34
N PRO A 144 2.85 11.93 -14.80
CA PRO A 144 2.00 11.04 -15.56
C PRO A 144 2.72 10.40 -16.74
N ARG A 145 2.61 9.10 -16.86
CA ARG A 145 3.19 8.31 -17.93
C ARG A 145 2.20 7.24 -18.39
N ASN A 146 2.06 7.10 -19.69
CA ASN A 146 1.28 6.02 -20.26
C ASN A 146 2.14 4.74 -20.32
N MET A 147 1.64 3.67 -19.71
CA MET A 147 2.22 2.34 -19.73
C MET A 147 1.36 1.45 -20.66
N PRO A 148 1.90 0.91 -21.75
CA PRO A 148 1.12 0.38 -22.86
C PRO A 148 -0.06 -0.54 -22.48
N LYS A 149 0.17 -1.52 -21.62
CA LYS A 149 -0.89 -2.46 -21.18
C LYS A 149 -1.56 -2.07 -19.87
N ARG A 150 -0.88 -1.30 -19.03
CA ARG A 150 -1.35 -0.89 -17.69
C ARG A 150 -2.32 0.29 -17.73
N GLY A 151 -2.03 1.28 -18.55
CA GLY A 151 -2.72 2.55 -18.62
C GLY A 151 -1.86 3.72 -18.12
N GLU A 152 -2.48 4.89 -17.94
CA GLU A 152 -1.78 6.09 -17.47
C GLU A 152 -1.65 6.06 -15.94
N GLN A 153 -0.43 6.27 -15.43
CA GLN A 153 -0.15 6.29 -13.99
C GLN A 153 0.85 7.38 -13.61
N ALA A 154 0.82 7.78 -12.33
CA ALA A 154 1.74 8.75 -11.75
C ALA A 154 1.95 8.45 -10.26
N LEU A 155 3.06 8.96 -9.67
CA LEU A 155 3.37 8.81 -8.25
C LEU A 155 3.39 10.16 -7.55
N PHE A 156 2.88 10.18 -6.34
CA PHE A 156 2.74 11.37 -5.51
C PHE A 156 3.15 11.09 -4.07
N ALA A 157 3.44 12.17 -3.35
CA ALA A 157 3.38 12.19 -1.90
C ALA A 157 2.26 13.14 -1.47
N ASP A 158 1.50 12.76 -0.46
CA ASP A 158 0.52 13.65 0.15
C ASP A 158 1.19 14.80 0.93
N ALA A 159 0.40 15.63 1.59
CA ALA A 159 0.90 16.78 2.33
C ALA A 159 1.84 16.40 3.49
N GLU A 160 1.69 15.20 4.06
CA GLU A 160 2.53 14.67 5.13
C GLU A 160 3.70 13.82 4.62
N GLY A 161 3.73 13.49 3.33
CA GLY A 161 4.77 12.72 2.66
C GLY A 161 4.47 11.24 2.50
N ALA A 162 3.25 10.77 2.77
CA ALA A 162 2.85 9.41 2.45
C ALA A 162 2.80 9.24 0.93
N VAL A 163 3.48 8.19 0.44
CA VAL A 163 3.64 7.93 -1.00
C VAL A 163 2.49 7.06 -1.48
N PHE A 164 1.91 7.44 -2.61
CA PHE A 164 0.87 6.68 -3.30
C PHE A 164 0.93 6.90 -4.81
N GLY A 165 0.37 5.97 -5.55
CA GLY A 165 0.16 6.11 -6.99
C GLY A 165 -1.29 6.43 -7.31
N VAL A 166 -1.50 7.01 -8.50
CA VAL A 166 -2.81 7.00 -9.15
C VAL A 166 -2.69 6.32 -10.50
N VAL A 167 -3.76 5.65 -10.93
CA VAL A 167 -3.80 4.95 -12.21
C VAL A 167 -5.17 5.10 -12.87
N LYS A 168 -5.16 5.35 -14.18
CA LYS A 168 -6.30 5.17 -15.04
C LYS A 168 -6.03 3.91 -15.88
N SER A 169 -6.57 2.80 -15.43
CA SER A 169 -6.37 1.49 -16.05
C SER A 169 -6.82 1.46 -17.52
N SER A 170 -6.07 0.78 -18.37
CA SER A 170 -6.46 0.55 -19.78
C SER A 170 -7.59 -0.49 -19.89
N ALA A 171 -7.51 -1.58 -19.14
CA ALA A 171 -8.45 -2.71 -19.21
C ALA A 171 -9.67 -2.57 -18.27
N GLY A 172 -9.72 -1.55 -17.43
CA GLY A 172 -10.65 -1.44 -16.33
C GLY A 172 -10.00 -1.87 -14.99
N ASP A 173 -10.74 -1.77 -13.91
CA ASP A 173 -10.23 -2.09 -12.58
C ASP A 173 -10.57 -3.53 -12.18
N PRO A 174 -9.78 -4.18 -11.32
CA PRO A 174 -10.18 -5.43 -10.69
C PRO A 174 -11.53 -5.28 -9.99
N GLU A 175 -12.39 -6.28 -10.12
CA GLU A 175 -13.70 -6.30 -9.47
C GLU A 175 -13.58 -6.34 -7.94
N ASP A 176 -14.63 -5.93 -7.24
CA ASP A 176 -14.75 -6.18 -5.81
C ASP A 176 -15.14 -7.65 -5.61
N PHE A 177 -14.39 -8.37 -4.79
CA PHE A 177 -14.64 -9.78 -4.47
C PHE A 177 -14.37 -10.03 -2.98
N MET A 178 -14.85 -11.16 -2.49
CA MET A 178 -14.51 -11.63 -1.16
C MET A 178 -13.07 -12.11 -1.15
N ALA A 179 -12.23 -11.43 -0.41
CA ALA A 179 -10.81 -11.79 -0.30
C ALA A 179 -10.65 -13.18 0.34
N ASP A 180 -9.86 -14.06 -0.26
CA ASP A 180 -9.39 -15.31 0.33
C ASP A 180 -8.11 -15.10 1.16
N PRO A 181 -7.72 -16.03 2.03
CA PRO A 181 -6.40 -15.98 2.66
C PRO A 181 -5.29 -15.83 1.61
N GLY A 182 -4.42 -14.84 1.81
CA GLY A 182 -3.41 -14.44 0.84
C GLY A 182 -3.80 -13.26 -0.06
N ASP A 183 -5.07 -12.87 -0.11
CA ASP A 183 -5.49 -11.69 -0.87
C ASP A 183 -5.35 -10.40 -0.08
N TRP A 184 -5.28 -9.27 -0.79
CA TRP A 184 -5.47 -7.96 -0.19
C TRP A 184 -6.87 -7.84 0.39
N ILE A 185 -6.96 -7.42 1.65
CA ILE A 185 -8.25 -7.22 2.30
C ILE A 185 -8.50 -5.75 2.62
N TRP A 186 -7.46 -4.98 2.88
CA TRP A 186 -7.60 -3.61 3.32
C TRP A 186 -6.35 -2.77 3.01
N ILE A 187 -6.51 -1.45 3.10
CA ILE A 187 -5.40 -0.50 3.14
C ILE A 187 -5.70 0.63 4.12
N GLN A 188 -4.71 1.04 4.89
CA GLN A 188 -4.83 2.07 5.90
C GLN A 188 -3.77 3.14 5.75
N LEU A 189 -4.16 4.39 5.83
CA LEU A 189 -3.23 5.50 5.97
C LEU A 189 -2.89 5.72 7.44
N LEU A 190 -1.61 5.76 7.74
CA LEU A 190 -1.08 6.30 8.99
C LEU A 190 -0.77 7.78 8.77
N SER A 191 -1.37 8.70 9.54
CA SER A 191 -1.29 10.15 9.38
C SER A 191 -1.05 10.84 10.72
N ARG A 192 -0.37 11.97 10.74
CA ARG A 192 -0.22 12.81 11.94
C ARG A 192 -1.49 13.57 12.27
N ASP A 193 -2.24 13.95 11.21
CA ASP A 193 -3.50 14.67 11.32
C ASP A 193 -4.55 13.98 10.43
N GLY A 194 -5.23 13.00 11.00
CA GLY A 194 -6.21 12.19 10.26
C GLY A 194 -7.34 13.02 9.63
N LYS A 195 -7.74 14.12 10.25
CA LYS A 195 -8.77 15.02 9.71
C LYS A 195 -8.28 15.73 8.45
N LYS A 196 -7.09 16.34 8.49
CA LYS A 196 -6.49 16.99 7.31
C LYS A 196 -6.17 15.97 6.20
N ALA A 197 -5.73 14.77 6.57
CA ALA A 197 -5.54 13.69 5.60
C ALA A 197 -6.88 13.32 4.93
N GLY A 198 -7.98 13.22 5.69
CA GLY A 198 -9.31 13.00 5.14
C GLY A 198 -9.73 14.08 4.14
N GLU A 199 -9.50 15.35 4.45
CA GLU A 199 -9.77 16.49 3.55
C GLU A 199 -8.93 16.40 2.25
N PHE A 200 -7.63 16.04 2.38
CA PHE A 200 -6.76 15.82 1.24
C PHE A 200 -7.28 14.72 0.32
N TYR A 201 -7.58 13.54 0.85
CA TYR A 201 -8.04 12.42 0.03
C TYR A 201 -9.46 12.61 -0.51
N ARG A 202 -10.33 13.39 0.18
CA ARG A 202 -11.60 13.83 -0.40
C ARG A 202 -11.38 14.64 -1.67
N ALA A 203 -10.43 15.56 -1.67
CA ALA A 203 -10.12 16.39 -2.83
C ALA A 203 -9.50 15.57 -3.98
N VAL A 204 -8.72 14.53 -3.69
CA VAL A 204 -7.98 13.71 -4.66
C VAL A 204 -8.86 12.62 -5.28
N GLY A 205 -9.54 11.84 -4.43
CA GLY A 205 -10.26 10.63 -4.83
C GLY A 205 -11.79 10.79 -4.82
N GLY A 206 -12.31 11.96 -4.37
CA GLY A 206 -13.74 12.17 -4.23
C GLY A 206 -14.37 11.31 -3.12
N TYR A 207 -13.59 11.02 -2.08
CA TYR A 207 -14.08 10.19 -0.98
C TYR A 207 -15.07 10.93 -0.07
N ASP A 208 -16.07 10.22 0.39
CA ASP A 208 -16.76 10.56 1.62
C ASP A 208 -15.88 10.15 2.79
N VAL A 209 -15.65 11.06 3.72
CA VAL A 209 -14.83 10.83 4.92
C VAL A 209 -15.74 10.70 6.12
N ILE A 210 -15.79 9.51 6.67
CA ILE A 210 -16.70 9.14 7.77
C ILE A 210 -15.86 8.94 9.02
N GLU A 211 -16.16 9.68 10.09
CA GLU A 211 -15.51 9.50 11.38
C GLU A 211 -15.99 8.20 12.03
N ASN A 212 -15.03 7.39 12.50
CA ASN A 212 -15.32 6.14 13.18
C ASN A 212 -15.34 6.38 14.70
N ALA A 213 -16.51 6.30 15.30
CA ALA A 213 -16.73 6.52 16.74
C ALA A 213 -16.53 5.26 17.60
N GLU A 214 -16.26 4.09 17.02
CA GLU A 214 -16.12 2.84 17.78
C GLU A 214 -14.88 2.84 18.69
N THR A 215 -14.98 2.24 19.86
CA THR A 215 -13.94 2.27 20.90
C THR A 215 -12.77 1.30 20.63
N ASN A 216 -13.02 0.11 20.12
CA ASN A 216 -11.99 -0.89 19.78
C ASN A 216 -11.64 -0.84 18.30
N ARG A 217 -11.32 0.36 17.81
CA ARG A 217 -11.19 0.67 16.38
C ARG A 217 -9.77 0.50 15.87
N LEU A 218 -9.70 0.00 14.65
CA LEU A 218 -8.46 -0.01 13.88
C LEU A 218 -8.15 1.35 13.25
N SER A 219 -9.16 2.23 13.11
CA SER A 219 -9.09 3.49 12.36
C SER A 219 -9.92 4.59 13.00
N ASP A 220 -9.57 5.83 12.69
CA ASP A 220 -10.29 7.02 13.15
C ASP A 220 -11.27 7.52 12.07
N PHE A 221 -10.96 7.31 10.79
CA PHE A 221 -11.80 7.68 9.65
C PHE A 221 -11.87 6.56 8.63
N VAL A 222 -13.01 6.47 7.96
CA VAL A 222 -13.25 5.61 6.79
C VAL A 222 -13.32 6.49 5.55
N LEU A 223 -12.59 6.12 4.52
CA LEU A 223 -12.69 6.69 3.18
C LEU A 223 -13.65 5.84 2.36
N SER A 224 -14.79 6.39 1.99
CA SER A 224 -15.82 5.71 1.20
C SER A 224 -15.94 6.30 -0.20
N SER A 225 -16.18 5.49 -1.19
CA SER A 225 -16.47 5.92 -2.57
C SER A 225 -17.63 5.10 -3.13
N LYS A 226 -18.65 5.79 -3.63
CA LYS A 226 -19.87 5.18 -4.19
C LYS A 226 -20.54 4.18 -3.23
N GLY A 227 -20.57 4.50 -1.92
CA GLY A 227 -21.17 3.66 -0.89
C GLY A 227 -20.32 2.49 -0.41
N PHE A 228 -19.13 2.29 -0.94
CA PHE A 228 -18.19 1.25 -0.52
C PHE A 228 -17.05 1.84 0.31
N ALA A 229 -16.73 1.24 1.44
CA ALA A 229 -15.52 1.55 2.17
C ALA A 229 -14.30 1.11 1.33
N ARG A 230 -13.33 2.02 1.13
CA ARG A 230 -12.17 1.79 0.24
C ARG A 230 -10.85 1.79 0.98
N ALA A 231 -10.76 2.53 2.08
CA ALA A 231 -9.58 2.63 2.92
C ALA A 231 -9.95 3.22 4.28
N THR A 232 -8.99 3.23 5.19
CA THR A 232 -9.12 3.90 6.48
C THR A 232 -7.94 4.83 6.75
N ILE A 233 -8.15 5.74 7.71
CA ILE A 233 -7.09 6.59 8.25
C ILE A 233 -6.96 6.30 9.75
N ARG A 234 -5.73 6.09 10.21
CA ARG A 234 -5.36 6.02 11.62
C ARG A 234 -4.46 7.17 11.97
N THR A 235 -4.83 7.93 12.97
CA THR A 235 -3.99 9.01 13.48
C THR A 235 -2.86 8.42 14.32
N ILE A 236 -1.63 8.78 13.98
CA ILE A 236 -0.43 8.41 14.72
C ILE A 236 -0.47 9.17 16.06
N PRO A 237 -0.35 8.49 17.21
CA PRO A 237 -0.33 9.16 18.51
C PRO A 237 0.75 10.24 18.58
N ALA A 238 0.45 11.39 19.21
CA ALA A 238 1.32 12.56 19.24
C ALA A 238 2.74 12.26 19.79
N GLY A 239 2.87 11.36 20.74
CA GLY A 239 4.16 10.94 21.29
C GLY A 239 4.97 9.97 20.42
N ASN A 240 4.37 9.42 19.36
CA ASN A 240 5.06 8.48 18.47
C ASN A 240 5.82 9.23 17.36
N THR A 241 7.11 9.48 17.57
CA THR A 241 8.00 10.14 16.61
C THR A 241 8.63 9.18 15.61
N GLN A 242 8.53 7.88 15.84
CA GLN A 242 9.17 6.84 15.02
C GLN A 242 8.34 6.45 13.80
N THR A 243 7.02 6.39 13.94
CA THR A 243 6.12 6.07 12.83
C THR A 243 6.01 7.26 11.88
N ARG A 244 6.15 7.00 10.59
CA ARG A 244 5.98 8.01 9.53
C ARG A 244 4.63 7.87 8.85
N PRO A 245 4.05 8.97 8.38
CA PRO A 245 2.89 8.92 7.51
C PRO A 245 3.16 8.01 6.31
N SER A 246 2.29 7.02 6.11
CA SER A 246 2.43 6.01 5.05
C SER A 246 1.14 5.23 4.86
N TRP A 247 0.98 4.69 3.67
CA TRP A 247 -0.03 3.68 3.38
C TRP A 247 0.46 2.30 3.80
N LEU A 248 -0.37 1.57 4.52
CA LEU A 248 -0.12 0.22 5.02
C LEU A 248 -1.19 -0.71 4.42
N PRO A 249 -0.83 -1.61 3.49
CA PRO A 249 -1.75 -2.61 2.98
C PRO A 249 -1.87 -3.78 3.95
N PHE A 250 -3.02 -4.47 3.90
CA PHE A 250 -3.32 -5.63 4.72
C PHE A 250 -3.67 -6.84 3.85
N VAL A 251 -3.12 -7.99 4.22
CA VAL A 251 -3.42 -9.29 3.62
C VAL A 251 -4.32 -10.09 4.56
N ARG A 252 -5.34 -10.75 4.00
CA ARG A 252 -6.16 -11.68 4.76
C ARG A 252 -5.35 -12.91 5.15
N VAL A 253 -5.44 -13.30 6.42
CA VAL A 253 -4.87 -14.54 6.96
C VAL A 253 -5.93 -15.34 7.70
N LYS A 254 -5.70 -16.63 7.89
CA LYS A 254 -6.59 -17.49 8.67
C LYS A 254 -6.46 -17.26 10.18
N ASN A 255 -5.24 -16.97 10.65
CA ASN A 255 -4.93 -16.73 12.05
C ASN A 255 -3.79 -15.71 12.15
N ALA A 256 -4.06 -14.56 12.78
CA ALA A 256 -3.09 -13.47 12.88
C ALA A 256 -1.91 -13.81 13.80
N SER A 257 -2.16 -14.53 14.88
CA SER A 257 -1.11 -14.93 15.85
C SER A 257 -0.14 -15.94 15.25
N GLU A 258 -0.66 -16.97 14.57
CA GLU A 258 0.16 -17.98 13.88
C GLU A 258 0.95 -17.33 12.74
N SER A 259 0.32 -16.45 11.96
CA SER A 259 0.99 -15.73 10.87
C SER A 259 2.06 -14.78 11.39
N ALA A 260 1.85 -14.12 12.52
CA ALA A 260 2.87 -13.27 13.15
C ALA A 260 4.07 -14.11 13.63
N ALA A 261 3.83 -15.27 14.23
CA ALA A 261 4.88 -16.22 14.61
C ALA A 261 5.66 -16.73 13.40
N GLN A 262 4.95 -17.09 12.32
CA GLN A 262 5.54 -17.52 11.06
C GLN A 262 6.41 -16.43 10.43
N ALA A 263 5.98 -15.15 10.46
CA ALA A 263 6.78 -14.04 9.96
C ALA A 263 8.14 -13.95 10.64
N LYS A 264 8.21 -14.14 11.97
CA LYS A 264 9.49 -14.20 12.73
C LYS A 264 10.37 -15.35 12.28
N GLN A 265 9.81 -16.55 12.10
CA GLN A 265 10.54 -17.74 11.64
C GLN A 265 11.12 -17.58 10.23
N LEU A 266 10.47 -16.75 9.40
CA LEU A 266 10.89 -16.44 8.03
C LEU A 266 11.88 -15.27 7.94
N GLY A 267 12.43 -14.80 9.07
CA GLY A 267 13.38 -13.69 9.11
C GLY A 267 12.76 -12.29 9.08
N GLY A 268 11.45 -12.19 9.11
CA GLY A 268 10.73 -10.94 9.28
C GLY A 268 10.68 -10.47 10.74
N LYS A 269 9.99 -9.37 10.99
CA LYS A 269 9.79 -8.80 12.33
C LYS A 269 8.32 -8.57 12.58
N VAL A 270 7.87 -8.80 13.83
CA VAL A 270 6.55 -8.34 14.26
C VAL A 270 6.71 -6.94 14.83
N LEU A 271 6.05 -5.97 14.21
CA LEU A 271 6.07 -4.56 14.59
C LEU A 271 4.96 -4.26 15.61
N ILE A 272 3.80 -4.91 15.43
CA ILE A 272 2.65 -4.85 16.36
C ILE A 272 2.13 -6.27 16.52
N GLU A 273 2.20 -6.78 17.75
CA GLU A 273 1.68 -8.10 18.11
C GLU A 273 0.14 -8.09 18.10
N PRO A 274 -0.51 -9.22 17.80
CA PRO A 274 -1.93 -9.38 18.02
C PRO A 274 -2.29 -9.08 19.49
N SER A 275 -3.32 -8.29 19.70
CA SER A 275 -3.73 -7.87 21.05
C SER A 275 -5.25 -7.76 21.13
N ALA A 276 -5.84 -8.19 22.23
CA ALA A 276 -7.27 -8.07 22.48
C ALA A 276 -7.77 -6.61 22.39
N THR A 277 -6.89 -5.63 22.59
CA THR A 277 -7.21 -4.20 22.46
C THR A 277 -7.09 -3.68 21.03
N LEU A 278 -6.64 -4.51 20.10
CA LEU A 278 -6.49 -4.17 18.68
C LEU A 278 -7.29 -5.17 17.85
N PHE A 279 -8.51 -4.79 17.48
CA PHE A 279 -9.40 -5.60 16.67
C PHE A 279 -9.54 -7.05 17.19
N ASP A 280 -9.73 -7.19 18.51
CA ASP A 280 -9.91 -8.47 19.23
C ASP A 280 -8.79 -9.50 18.98
N GLY A 281 -7.55 -9.04 18.78
CA GLY A 281 -6.41 -9.90 18.50
C GLY A 281 -6.31 -10.42 17.06
N LYS A 282 -7.18 -9.97 16.17
CA LYS A 282 -7.29 -10.45 14.78
C LYS A 282 -6.38 -9.71 13.79
N VAL A 283 -5.53 -8.83 14.29
CA VAL A 283 -4.63 -8.01 13.47
C VAL A 283 -3.22 -8.03 14.05
N ALA A 284 -2.23 -8.09 13.19
CA ALA A 284 -0.84 -7.79 13.51
C ALA A 284 -0.21 -6.97 12.38
N ILE A 285 0.88 -6.27 12.69
CA ILE A 285 1.72 -5.61 11.68
C ILE A 285 3.07 -6.30 11.70
N VAL A 286 3.49 -6.77 10.53
CA VAL A 286 4.80 -7.41 10.37
C VAL A 286 5.65 -6.64 9.36
N ALA A 287 6.96 -6.81 9.41
CA ALA A 287 7.86 -6.38 8.35
C ALA A 287 8.50 -7.62 7.73
N ASP A 288 8.65 -7.61 6.42
CA ASP A 288 9.42 -8.63 5.72
C ASP A 288 10.92 -8.52 6.04
N PRO A 289 11.78 -9.45 5.61
CA PRO A 289 13.23 -9.39 5.88
C PRO A 289 13.90 -8.13 5.34
N THR A 290 13.31 -7.48 4.34
CA THR A 290 13.84 -6.23 3.78
C THR A 290 13.44 -5.00 4.60
N GLY A 291 12.42 -5.13 5.45
CA GLY A 291 11.90 -4.08 6.33
C GLY A 291 10.60 -3.44 5.85
N ALA A 292 9.99 -3.93 4.79
CA ALA A 292 8.70 -3.41 4.33
C ALA A 292 7.57 -3.88 5.26
N ALA A 293 6.84 -2.91 5.83
CA ALA A 293 5.73 -3.19 6.73
C ALA A 293 4.47 -3.60 5.95
N ILE A 294 3.76 -4.60 6.46
CA ILE A 294 2.50 -5.10 5.95
C ILE A 294 1.59 -5.51 7.11
N GLY A 295 0.31 -5.20 7.03
CA GLY A 295 -0.69 -5.69 7.96
C GLY A 295 -1.14 -7.09 7.59
N ILE A 296 -1.43 -7.91 8.59
CA ILE A 296 -2.11 -9.21 8.45
C ILE A 296 -3.37 -9.17 9.28
N MET A 297 -4.48 -9.65 8.71
CA MET A 297 -5.80 -9.52 9.32
C MET A 297 -6.64 -10.78 9.11
N GLU A 298 -7.24 -11.26 10.19
CA GLU A 298 -8.34 -12.20 10.11
C GLU A 298 -9.61 -11.46 9.69
N TRP A 299 -10.37 -12.05 8.79
CA TRP A 299 -11.71 -11.56 8.48
C TRP A 299 -12.74 -12.60 8.88
N PRO A 300 -13.74 -12.26 9.70
CA PRO A 300 -14.70 -13.23 10.17
C PRO A 300 -15.49 -13.82 8.99
N GLU A 301 -15.52 -15.15 8.93
CA GLU A 301 -16.41 -15.84 8.02
C GLU A 301 -17.85 -15.61 8.51
N GLY A 302 -18.66 -14.93 7.73
CA GLY A 302 -20.09 -14.80 8.03
C GLY A 302 -20.67 -13.40 8.11
N ILE A 303 -19.89 -12.33 8.07
CA ILE A 303 -20.44 -10.95 8.07
C ILE A 303 -21.31 -10.66 6.83
N LEU A 304 -21.16 -11.43 5.75
CA LEU A 304 -21.93 -11.24 4.51
C LEU A 304 -23.15 -12.15 4.36
N LYS A 305 -23.54 -12.94 5.35
CA LYS A 305 -24.79 -13.72 5.31
C LYS A 305 -26.03 -12.91 5.68
N GLY A 306 -25.88 -11.64 6.02
CA GLY A 306 -26.94 -10.81 6.60
C GLY A 306 -27.42 -9.59 5.79
N SER A 307 -26.89 -9.35 4.59
CA SER A 307 -27.34 -8.22 3.76
C SER A 307 -27.75 -8.68 2.37
N ARG A 308 -28.91 -9.27 2.27
CA ARG A 308 -29.75 -9.29 1.07
C ARG A 308 -30.91 -8.37 1.26
#